data_43baa013fcd84e7e6a5bee4f18f52f89
#
_entry.id   43baa013fcd84e7e6a5bee4f18f52f89
#
_cell.length_a   1.000
_cell.length_b   1.000
_cell.length_c   1.000
_cell.angle_alpha   90.00
_cell.angle_beta   90.00
_cell.angle_gamma   90.00
#
_symmetry.space_group_name_H-M   'P 1'
#
loop_
_entity.id
_entity.type
_entity.pdbx_description
1 polymer ?
#
loop_
_entity_poly.entity_id
_entity_poly.type
_entity_poly.pdbx_seq_one_letter_code
_entity_poly.pdbx_strand_id
1 'polypeptide(L)'
;VTGSSETVRVHMTGSEWFASAPGGLNRYFTDLFQALARQPGAEVSAAAFGLGSPTVPGARTWGGTGGSTLRRARIAFLDRARLHPGTVLDRHFCLYGPAAVGRRGRLPLVVHFHGPWAAESRLTGQRAAAVRAKYLIERLRYAGADRFVVLSNHFRDVLHTDYRVSSARIAVIPPGVDLNRFSATPIRPDTENRTVLCVRRLERRMGIDTLLRAWPGVLADHPTARLVIVGTGTAEAELRSAAAPLGDTVEFAGHVDDQRLTELYEQAELTVVPTTALEGFGLDRARIARRGPRPVVTDCGGLAGLGPRPGPLAHRARPRRRRAQRPR
;
A
#
# COMPACT_ATOMS: atom_id res chain seq x y z
N VAL A 1 -29.23 -26.57 -19.10
CA VAL A 1 -28.99 -26.65 -17.63
C VAL A 1 -28.58 -25.26 -17.19
N THR A 2 -29.57 -24.45 -16.77
CA THR A 2 -29.33 -23.14 -16.15
C THR A 2 -28.94 -23.38 -14.71
N GLY A 3 -27.63 -23.49 -14.47
CA GLY A 3 -27.11 -23.47 -13.11
C GLY A 3 -27.41 -22.10 -12.51
N SER A 4 -28.23 -22.04 -11.46
CA SER A 4 -28.36 -20.87 -10.61
C SER A 4 -26.99 -20.54 -10.06
N SER A 5 -26.35 -19.48 -10.55
CA SER A 5 -25.08 -19.02 -10.00
C SER A 5 -25.34 -18.63 -8.54
N GLU A 6 -24.82 -19.44 -7.61
CA GLU A 6 -24.95 -19.17 -6.19
C GLU A 6 -24.32 -17.80 -5.90
N THR A 7 -25.11 -16.86 -5.36
CA THR A 7 -24.64 -15.51 -5.05
C THR A 7 -23.64 -15.58 -3.91
N VAL A 8 -22.41 -15.14 -4.18
CA VAL A 8 -21.35 -15.07 -3.15
C VAL A 8 -21.52 -13.82 -2.30
N ARG A 9 -21.71 -14.00 -0.98
CA ARG A 9 -21.80 -12.88 -0.04
C ARG A 9 -20.44 -12.59 0.58
N VAL A 10 -20.02 -11.32 0.50
CA VAL A 10 -18.75 -10.86 1.04
C VAL A 10 -18.96 -9.67 1.98
N HIS A 11 -18.38 -9.73 3.16
CA HIS A 11 -18.31 -8.59 4.08
C HIS A 11 -16.86 -8.16 4.29
N MET A 12 -16.51 -7.01 3.73
CA MET A 12 -15.16 -6.46 3.77
C MET A 12 -14.96 -5.56 5.00
N THR A 13 -13.80 -5.63 5.64
CA THR A 13 -13.44 -4.74 6.76
C THR A 13 -12.09 -4.08 6.51
N GLY A 14 -12.08 -2.74 6.54
CA GLY A 14 -10.89 -1.93 6.29
C GLY A 14 -10.42 -1.13 7.50
N SER A 15 -9.40 -0.32 7.33
CA SER A 15 -8.96 0.66 8.34
C SER A 15 -9.80 1.93 8.24
N GLU A 16 -9.64 2.66 7.17
CA GLU A 16 -10.40 3.87 6.88
C GLU A 16 -10.88 3.87 5.42
N TRP A 17 -11.95 4.60 5.15
CA TRP A 17 -12.36 4.94 3.79
C TRP A 17 -11.35 5.91 3.16
N PHE A 18 -11.01 5.69 1.90
CA PHE A 18 -10.00 6.49 1.20
C PHE A 18 -10.28 8.01 1.22
N ALA A 19 -11.55 8.40 1.04
CA ALA A 19 -11.96 9.81 1.06
C ALA A 19 -11.66 10.53 2.39
N SER A 20 -11.64 9.77 3.51
CA SER A 20 -11.38 10.35 4.84
C SER A 20 -9.93 10.23 5.29
N ALA A 21 -9.18 9.29 4.74
CA ALA A 21 -7.78 9.05 5.05
C ALA A 21 -7.06 8.53 3.80
N PRO A 22 -6.55 9.42 2.94
CA PRO A 22 -5.82 9.02 1.74
C PRO A 22 -4.59 8.18 2.07
N GLY A 23 -4.35 7.13 1.27
CA GLY A 23 -3.23 6.21 1.44
C GLY A 23 -3.42 4.94 0.62
N GLY A 24 -2.33 4.25 0.31
CA GLY A 24 -2.34 3.08 -0.59
C GLY A 24 -3.25 1.95 -0.09
N LEU A 25 -3.21 1.63 1.21
CA LEU A 25 -4.06 0.61 1.82
C LEU A 25 -5.55 0.95 1.69
N ASN A 26 -5.92 2.17 2.06
CA ASN A 26 -7.31 2.62 2.04
C ASN A 26 -7.84 2.77 0.63
N ARG A 27 -7.00 3.17 -0.33
CA ARG A 27 -7.34 3.17 -1.75
C ARG A 27 -7.60 1.76 -2.27
N TYR A 28 -6.69 0.82 -2.01
CA TYR A 28 -6.86 -0.57 -2.43
C TYR A 28 -8.16 -1.17 -1.87
N PHE A 29 -8.44 -0.95 -0.58
CA PHE A 29 -9.67 -1.40 0.05
C PHE A 29 -10.93 -0.81 -0.61
N THR A 30 -10.94 0.51 -0.83
CA THR A 30 -12.08 1.22 -1.42
C THR A 30 -12.30 0.82 -2.87
N ASP A 31 -11.24 0.76 -3.68
CA ASP A 31 -11.31 0.41 -5.10
C ASP A 31 -11.74 -1.05 -5.29
N LEU A 32 -11.23 -1.97 -4.46
CA LEU A 32 -11.63 -3.38 -4.49
C LEU A 32 -13.10 -3.56 -4.09
N PHE A 33 -13.57 -2.87 -3.04
CA PHE A 33 -14.97 -2.88 -2.65
C PHE A 33 -15.88 -2.43 -3.80
N GLN A 34 -15.54 -1.31 -4.43
CA GLN A 34 -16.31 -0.77 -5.56
C GLN A 34 -16.30 -1.72 -6.77
N ALA A 35 -15.16 -2.35 -7.05
CA ALA A 35 -15.04 -3.29 -8.15
C ALA A 35 -15.88 -4.57 -7.91
N LEU A 36 -15.79 -5.13 -6.70
CA LEU A 36 -16.57 -6.32 -6.33
C LEU A 36 -18.08 -6.07 -6.28
N ALA A 37 -18.50 -4.88 -5.79
CA ALA A 37 -19.90 -4.50 -5.75
C ALA A 37 -20.57 -4.38 -7.16
N ARG A 38 -19.77 -4.27 -8.22
CA ARG A 38 -20.24 -4.25 -9.61
C ARG A 38 -20.27 -5.63 -10.26
N GLN A 39 -19.73 -6.67 -9.58
CA GLN A 39 -19.66 -8.01 -10.17
C GLN A 39 -21.03 -8.72 -10.10
N PRO A 40 -21.53 -9.26 -11.21
CA PRO A 40 -22.68 -10.13 -11.20
C PRO A 40 -22.45 -11.35 -10.29
N GLY A 41 -23.45 -11.71 -9.48
CA GLY A 41 -23.35 -12.86 -8.56
C GLY A 41 -22.57 -12.58 -7.27
N ALA A 42 -22.19 -11.33 -7.00
CA ALA A 42 -21.59 -10.91 -5.73
C ALA A 42 -22.50 -9.95 -4.96
N GLU A 43 -22.79 -10.26 -3.70
CA GLU A 43 -23.45 -9.36 -2.75
C GLU A 43 -22.38 -8.87 -1.75
N VAL A 44 -21.96 -7.61 -1.90
CA VAL A 44 -20.81 -7.09 -1.16
C VAL A 44 -21.24 -5.99 -0.21
N SER A 45 -20.80 -6.10 1.04
CA SER A 45 -20.89 -5.03 2.03
C SER A 45 -19.51 -4.73 2.61
N ALA A 46 -19.30 -3.50 3.08
CA ALA A 46 -18.01 -3.11 3.66
C ALA A 46 -18.18 -2.14 4.83
N ALA A 47 -17.23 -2.19 5.77
CA ALA A 47 -17.18 -1.29 6.91
C ALA A 47 -15.74 -0.83 7.21
N ALA A 48 -15.57 0.47 7.45
CA ALA A 48 -14.30 1.10 7.83
C ALA A 48 -14.58 2.40 8.60
N PHE A 49 -13.54 3.02 9.16
CA PHE A 49 -13.66 4.36 9.75
C PHE A 49 -13.63 5.45 8.67
N GLY A 50 -14.22 6.61 8.99
CA GLY A 50 -14.26 7.79 8.13
C GLY A 50 -15.64 8.44 8.14
N LEU A 51 -15.68 9.75 7.92
CA LEU A 51 -16.90 10.51 7.74
C LEU A 51 -17.31 10.45 6.26
N GLY A 52 -18.55 10.09 6.00
CA GLY A 52 -19.05 9.92 4.64
C GLY A 52 -18.79 8.49 4.13
N SER A 53 -19.83 7.70 4.10
CA SER A 53 -19.80 6.42 3.40
C SER A 53 -19.63 6.70 1.90
N PRO A 54 -18.86 5.88 1.19
CA PRO A 54 -18.91 5.89 -0.27
C PRO A 54 -20.38 5.74 -0.71
N THR A 55 -20.73 6.37 -1.82
CA THR A 55 -22.08 6.32 -2.42
C THR A 55 -22.49 4.92 -2.91
N VAL A 56 -21.61 3.93 -2.73
CA VAL A 56 -21.86 2.54 -3.15
C VAL A 56 -22.74 1.84 -2.11
N PRO A 57 -23.84 1.19 -2.54
CA PRO A 57 -24.67 0.39 -1.66
C PRO A 57 -23.86 -0.66 -0.87
N GLY A 58 -24.20 -0.85 0.41
CA GLY A 58 -23.49 -1.80 1.27
C GLY A 58 -22.29 -1.20 2.04
N ALA A 59 -21.88 0.02 1.73
CA ALA A 59 -20.84 0.73 2.48
C ALA A 59 -21.37 1.26 3.83
N ARG A 60 -20.57 1.08 4.90
CA ARG A 60 -20.90 1.57 6.24
C ARG A 60 -19.67 2.23 6.90
N THR A 61 -19.92 3.12 7.83
CA THR A 61 -18.86 3.70 8.68
C THR A 61 -19.00 3.26 10.13
N TRP A 62 -17.84 3.04 10.79
CA TRP A 62 -17.75 2.86 12.25
C TRP A 62 -17.59 4.20 13.00
N GLY A 63 -17.66 5.33 12.31
CA GLY A 63 -17.47 6.69 12.84
C GLY A 63 -16.21 7.36 12.30
N GLY A 64 -15.84 8.51 12.88
CA GLY A 64 -14.69 9.28 12.43
C GLY A 64 -13.35 8.58 12.60
N THR A 65 -12.30 9.09 11.94
CA THR A 65 -10.94 8.54 11.95
C THR A 65 -10.18 8.83 13.26
N GLY A 66 -10.66 9.76 14.09
CA GLY A 66 -10.04 10.12 15.36
C GLY A 66 -10.22 9.10 16.48
N GLY A 67 -9.51 9.32 17.58
CA GLY A 67 -9.59 8.52 18.79
C GLY A 67 -8.47 7.49 18.93
N SER A 68 -8.41 6.80 20.09
CA SER A 68 -7.38 5.82 20.36
C SER A 68 -7.58 4.53 19.56
N THR A 69 -6.47 3.90 19.18
CA THR A 69 -6.47 2.62 18.45
C THR A 69 -7.29 1.54 19.19
N LEU A 70 -7.24 1.49 20.52
CA LEU A 70 -7.98 0.51 21.31
C LEU A 70 -9.49 0.74 21.22
N ARG A 71 -9.95 1.99 21.32
CA ARG A 71 -11.36 2.34 21.17
C ARG A 71 -11.86 1.94 19.78
N ARG A 72 -11.11 2.26 18.74
CA ARG A 72 -11.45 1.90 17.35
C ARG A 72 -11.49 0.37 17.17
N ALA A 73 -10.51 -0.34 17.68
CA ALA A 73 -10.50 -1.81 17.64
C ALA A 73 -11.72 -2.41 18.30
N ARG A 74 -12.12 -1.89 19.47
CA ARG A 74 -13.34 -2.34 20.18
C ARG A 74 -14.61 -2.08 19.37
N ILE A 75 -14.75 -0.90 18.78
CA ILE A 75 -15.90 -0.56 17.92
C ILE A 75 -15.98 -1.54 16.74
N ALA A 76 -14.89 -1.72 16.01
CA ALA A 76 -14.84 -2.61 14.85
C ALA A 76 -15.05 -4.09 15.23
N PHE A 77 -14.54 -4.52 16.38
CA PHE A 77 -14.74 -5.89 16.87
C PHE A 77 -16.20 -6.17 17.27
N LEU A 78 -16.88 -5.17 17.82
CA LEU A 78 -18.28 -5.26 18.22
C LEU A 78 -19.25 -4.97 17.05
N ASP A 79 -18.74 -4.83 15.83
CA ASP A 79 -19.61 -4.65 14.66
C ASP A 79 -20.63 -5.79 14.58
N ARG A 80 -21.90 -5.39 14.70
CA ARG A 80 -23.05 -6.28 14.67
C ARG A 80 -23.72 -6.29 13.31
N ALA A 81 -22.96 -6.16 12.24
CA ALA A 81 -23.49 -6.43 10.90
C ALA A 81 -24.24 -7.77 10.95
N ARG A 82 -25.46 -7.80 10.43
CA ARG A 82 -26.20 -9.05 10.29
C ARG A 82 -25.57 -9.84 9.14
N LEU A 83 -24.52 -10.58 9.46
CA LEU A 83 -23.87 -11.46 8.51
C LEU A 83 -24.71 -12.74 8.39
N HIS A 84 -25.09 -13.08 7.17
CA HIS A 84 -25.78 -14.34 6.89
C HIS A 84 -24.80 -15.53 7.02
N PRO A 85 -25.29 -16.72 7.36
CA PRO A 85 -24.48 -17.93 7.23
C PRO A 85 -23.91 -18.04 5.80
N GLY A 86 -22.65 -18.43 5.68
CA GLY A 86 -21.95 -18.53 4.38
C GLY A 86 -21.34 -17.21 3.89
N THR A 87 -21.57 -16.07 4.56
CA THR A 87 -20.88 -14.81 4.19
C THR A 87 -19.37 -14.96 4.43
N VAL A 88 -18.58 -14.67 3.40
CA VAL A 88 -17.12 -14.59 3.50
C VAL A 88 -16.76 -13.29 4.22
N LEU A 89 -16.06 -13.40 5.34
CA LEU A 89 -15.48 -12.24 6.03
C LEU A 89 -14.12 -11.93 5.41
N ASP A 90 -14.01 -10.76 4.79
CA ASP A 90 -12.79 -10.30 4.12
C ASP A 90 -12.14 -9.16 4.90
N ARG A 91 -10.94 -9.39 5.44
CA ARG A 91 -10.26 -8.48 6.37
C ARG A 91 -9.01 -7.88 5.76
N HIS A 92 -9.01 -6.55 5.63
CA HIS A 92 -7.88 -5.79 5.08
C HIS A 92 -6.92 -5.19 6.11
N PHE A 93 -7.34 -5.07 7.36
CA PHE A 93 -6.46 -4.66 8.46
C PHE A 93 -6.65 -5.59 9.65
N CYS A 94 -5.58 -6.16 10.16
CA CYS A 94 -5.63 -7.22 11.17
C CYS A 94 -6.42 -6.84 12.43
N LEU A 95 -6.33 -5.57 12.86
CA LEU A 95 -6.92 -5.11 14.11
C LEU A 95 -8.44 -4.90 14.04
N TYR A 96 -9.00 -4.56 12.85
CA TYR A 96 -10.38 -4.15 12.70
C TYR A 96 -11.26 -5.23 12.07
N GLY A 97 -12.51 -5.26 12.52
CA GLY A 97 -13.53 -6.19 12.07
C GLY A 97 -13.93 -7.24 13.11
N PRO A 98 -15.14 -7.82 12.96
CA PRO A 98 -15.69 -8.79 13.89
C PRO A 98 -14.86 -10.08 13.95
N ALA A 99 -15.08 -10.89 14.97
CA ALA A 99 -14.52 -12.23 15.02
C ALA A 99 -15.16 -13.13 13.94
N ALA A 100 -14.34 -13.98 13.31
CA ALA A 100 -14.83 -14.96 12.33
C ALA A 100 -15.61 -16.12 13.02
N VAL A 101 -15.40 -16.31 14.31
CA VAL A 101 -16.11 -17.31 15.13
C VAL A 101 -17.04 -16.59 16.09
N GLY A 102 -18.29 -16.97 16.14
CA GLY A 102 -19.29 -16.37 17.02
C GLY A 102 -20.39 -17.37 17.40
N ARG A 103 -21.42 -16.89 18.14
CA ARG A 103 -22.55 -17.72 18.59
C ARG A 103 -23.36 -18.37 17.44
N ARG A 104 -23.29 -17.83 16.23
CA ARG A 104 -23.98 -18.33 15.03
C ARG A 104 -23.11 -19.24 14.17
N GLY A 105 -21.98 -19.70 14.67
CA GLY A 105 -21.04 -20.52 13.94
C GLY A 105 -19.80 -19.76 13.45
N ARG A 106 -19.03 -20.39 12.56
CA ARG A 106 -17.81 -19.86 11.96
C ARG A 106 -18.11 -19.35 10.55
N LEU A 107 -17.64 -18.15 10.26
CA LEU A 107 -17.64 -17.60 8.91
C LEU A 107 -16.30 -17.90 8.21
N PRO A 108 -16.31 -18.22 6.92
CA PRO A 108 -15.08 -18.24 6.13
C PRO A 108 -14.35 -16.91 6.25
N LEU A 109 -13.04 -16.94 6.57
CA LEU A 109 -12.24 -15.76 6.76
C LEU A 109 -11.12 -15.68 5.72
N VAL A 110 -11.14 -14.65 4.89
CA VAL A 110 -10.05 -14.23 4.02
C VAL A 110 -9.33 -13.04 4.67
N VAL A 111 -8.01 -13.05 4.65
CA VAL A 111 -7.18 -11.93 5.15
C VAL A 111 -6.35 -11.39 4.01
N HIS A 112 -6.50 -10.10 3.70
CA HIS A 112 -5.58 -9.37 2.84
C HIS A 112 -4.40 -8.88 3.68
N PHE A 113 -3.23 -9.45 3.42
CA PHE A 113 -2.01 -9.05 4.13
C PHE A 113 -1.28 -7.97 3.36
N HIS A 114 -1.31 -6.75 3.88
CA HIS A 114 -0.72 -5.56 3.28
C HIS A 114 0.66 -5.20 3.84
N GLY A 115 1.16 -5.99 4.75
CA GLY A 115 2.46 -5.83 5.40
C GLY A 115 2.43 -6.14 6.89
N PRO A 116 3.58 -6.41 7.49
CA PRO A 116 3.71 -6.74 8.91
C PRO A 116 3.69 -5.46 9.76
N TRP A 117 2.54 -5.14 10.37
CA TRP A 117 2.36 -3.98 11.25
C TRP A 117 3.39 -3.90 12.38
N ALA A 118 3.73 -5.05 12.97
CA ALA A 118 4.76 -5.14 14.00
C ALA A 118 6.14 -4.74 13.45
N ALA A 119 6.52 -5.20 12.25
CA ALA A 119 7.80 -4.86 11.65
C ALA A 119 7.87 -3.40 11.21
N GLU A 120 6.78 -2.83 10.68
CA GLU A 120 6.69 -1.39 10.42
C GLU A 120 6.90 -0.57 11.69
N SER A 121 6.27 -0.98 12.80
CA SER A 121 6.42 -0.32 14.10
C SER A 121 7.84 -0.39 14.64
N ARG A 122 8.57 -1.47 14.35
CA ARG A 122 10.00 -1.60 14.69
C ARG A 122 10.86 -0.60 13.91
N LEU A 123 10.57 -0.44 12.62
CA LEU A 123 11.29 0.52 11.76
C LEU A 123 11.05 1.98 12.16
N THR A 124 9.90 2.27 12.77
CA THR A 124 9.60 3.61 13.32
C THR A 124 10.11 3.82 14.73
N GLY A 125 10.95 2.92 15.27
CA GLY A 125 11.59 3.07 16.57
C GLY A 125 10.68 2.83 17.78
N GLN A 126 9.54 2.16 17.62
CA GLN A 126 8.67 1.85 18.74
C GLN A 126 9.33 0.86 19.73
N ARG A 127 8.94 0.95 21.01
CA ARG A 127 9.46 0.08 22.08
C ARG A 127 9.27 -1.40 21.76
N ALA A 128 10.27 -2.23 22.03
CA ALA A 128 10.26 -3.66 21.72
C ALA A 128 9.02 -4.40 22.28
N ALA A 129 8.56 -4.04 23.48
CA ALA A 129 7.36 -4.60 24.08
C ALA A 129 6.10 -4.31 23.26
N ALA A 130 5.94 -3.09 22.73
CA ALA A 130 4.83 -2.70 21.87
C ALA A 130 4.87 -3.45 20.53
N VAL A 131 6.06 -3.59 19.94
CA VAL A 131 6.27 -4.37 18.71
C VAL A 131 5.89 -5.83 18.92
N ARG A 132 6.31 -6.43 20.05
CA ARG A 132 5.96 -7.81 20.39
C ARG A 132 4.46 -7.99 20.60
N ALA A 133 3.80 -7.06 21.28
CA ALA A 133 2.35 -7.09 21.47
C ALA A 133 1.62 -7.04 20.13
N LYS A 134 2.02 -6.15 19.21
CA LYS A 134 1.46 -6.06 17.87
C LYS A 134 1.62 -7.37 17.08
N TYR A 135 2.79 -7.97 17.12
CA TYR A 135 3.06 -9.26 16.47
C TYR A 135 2.15 -10.38 17.01
N LEU A 136 1.95 -10.44 18.34
CA LEU A 136 1.03 -11.42 18.94
C LEU A 136 -0.42 -11.18 18.54
N ILE A 137 -0.85 -9.92 18.46
CA ILE A 137 -2.18 -9.55 17.95
C ILE A 137 -2.34 -9.99 16.50
N GLU A 138 -1.38 -9.70 15.64
CA GLU A 138 -1.40 -10.16 14.24
C GLU A 138 -1.54 -11.67 14.16
N ARG A 139 -0.70 -12.43 14.87
CA ARG A 139 -0.77 -13.90 14.89
C ARG A 139 -2.12 -14.41 15.35
N LEU A 140 -2.68 -13.84 16.42
CA LEU A 140 -3.98 -14.22 16.94
C LEU A 140 -5.10 -13.95 15.94
N ARG A 141 -5.04 -12.79 15.27
CA ARG A 141 -6.05 -12.37 14.28
C ARG A 141 -5.94 -13.14 12.95
N TYR A 142 -4.76 -13.69 12.63
CA TYR A 142 -4.51 -14.53 11.47
C TYR A 142 -4.80 -16.02 11.70
N ALA A 143 -4.76 -16.48 12.94
CA ALA A 143 -4.86 -17.91 13.30
C ALA A 143 -6.13 -18.58 12.72
N GLY A 144 -7.26 -17.87 12.68
CA GLY A 144 -8.53 -18.39 12.16
C GLY A 144 -8.76 -18.18 10.67
N ALA A 145 -7.81 -17.60 9.91
CA ALA A 145 -8.03 -17.33 8.49
C ALA A 145 -8.01 -18.62 7.66
N ASP A 146 -8.93 -18.76 6.72
CA ASP A 146 -8.99 -19.87 5.78
C ASP A 146 -8.06 -19.65 4.60
N ARG A 147 -7.97 -18.41 4.13
CA ARG A 147 -7.11 -17.98 3.02
C ARG A 147 -6.49 -16.63 3.32
N PHE A 148 -5.34 -16.40 2.69
CA PHE A 148 -4.65 -15.12 2.67
C PHE A 148 -4.52 -14.65 1.23
N VAL A 149 -4.71 -13.36 1.02
CA VAL A 149 -4.38 -12.68 -0.23
C VAL A 149 -3.20 -11.76 0.03
N VAL A 150 -2.18 -11.88 -0.78
CA VAL A 150 -0.98 -11.02 -0.77
C VAL A 150 -0.75 -10.43 -2.15
N LEU A 151 -0.14 -9.26 -2.19
CA LEU A 151 0.05 -8.52 -3.44
C LEU A 151 1.34 -8.92 -4.19
N SER A 152 2.23 -9.69 -3.54
CA SER A 152 3.51 -10.10 -4.12
C SER A 152 4.04 -11.40 -3.52
N ASN A 153 4.99 -12.03 -4.24
CA ASN A 153 5.73 -13.19 -3.73
C ASN A 153 6.52 -12.85 -2.46
N HIS A 154 7.06 -11.62 -2.36
CA HIS A 154 7.75 -11.18 -1.15
C HIS A 154 6.84 -11.27 0.08
N PHE A 155 5.59 -10.78 0.00
CA PHE A 155 4.67 -10.88 1.12
C PHE A 155 4.15 -12.29 1.38
N ARG A 156 4.08 -13.16 0.35
CA ARG A 156 3.87 -14.60 0.56
C ARG A 156 4.98 -15.19 1.43
N ASP A 157 6.23 -14.87 1.10
CA ASP A 157 7.39 -15.40 1.81
C ASP A 157 7.47 -14.87 3.25
N VAL A 158 7.13 -13.60 3.49
CA VAL A 158 6.98 -13.02 4.84
C VAL A 158 5.91 -13.76 5.64
N LEU A 159 4.71 -13.97 5.10
CA LEU A 159 3.66 -14.73 5.80
C LEU A 159 4.08 -16.15 6.10
N HIS A 160 4.72 -16.82 5.15
CA HIS A 160 5.17 -18.18 5.32
C HIS A 160 6.27 -18.30 6.39
N THR A 161 7.28 -17.42 6.34
CA THR A 161 8.47 -17.51 7.20
C THR A 161 8.19 -16.94 8.59
N ASP A 162 7.66 -15.71 8.67
CA ASP A 162 7.57 -14.97 9.93
C ASP A 162 6.29 -15.31 10.70
N TYR A 163 5.19 -15.60 10.00
CA TYR A 163 3.91 -15.94 10.62
C TYR A 163 3.57 -17.42 10.57
N ARG A 164 4.41 -18.26 9.91
CA ARG A 164 4.24 -19.70 9.77
C ARG A 164 2.92 -20.10 9.11
N VAL A 165 2.46 -19.30 8.16
CA VAL A 165 1.27 -19.62 7.35
C VAL A 165 1.66 -20.61 6.26
N SER A 166 0.87 -21.67 6.10
CA SER A 166 1.08 -22.64 5.01
C SER A 166 0.93 -21.97 3.64
N SER A 167 1.86 -22.19 2.72
CA SER A 167 1.83 -21.65 1.36
C SER A 167 0.56 -22.04 0.59
N ALA A 168 -0.03 -23.21 0.88
CA ALA A 168 -1.29 -23.65 0.28
C ALA A 168 -2.50 -22.77 0.64
N ARG A 169 -2.36 -21.95 1.68
CA ARG A 169 -3.41 -21.00 2.13
C ARG A 169 -3.17 -19.58 1.61
N ILE A 170 -2.09 -19.32 0.88
CA ILE A 170 -1.70 -17.98 0.43
C ILE A 170 -1.89 -17.88 -1.08
N ALA A 171 -2.75 -16.96 -1.51
CA ALA A 171 -2.91 -16.59 -2.90
C ALA A 171 -2.14 -15.29 -3.18
N VAL A 172 -1.30 -15.28 -4.21
CA VAL A 172 -0.64 -14.06 -4.69
C VAL A 172 -1.52 -13.44 -5.78
N ILE A 173 -2.18 -12.33 -5.45
CA ILE A 173 -3.08 -11.61 -6.34
C ILE A 173 -2.58 -10.16 -6.42
N PRO A 174 -1.87 -9.78 -7.48
CA PRO A 174 -1.44 -8.40 -7.68
C PRO A 174 -2.64 -7.45 -7.74
N PRO A 175 -2.51 -6.20 -7.24
CA PRO A 175 -3.60 -5.25 -7.28
C PRO A 175 -3.93 -4.85 -8.72
N GLY A 176 -5.22 -4.75 -9.00
CA GLY A 176 -5.73 -4.17 -10.23
C GLY A 176 -5.56 -2.65 -10.27
N VAL A 177 -5.59 -2.08 -11.46
CA VAL A 177 -5.64 -0.63 -11.71
C VAL A 177 -6.82 -0.34 -12.59
N ASP A 178 -7.60 0.68 -12.26
CA ASP A 178 -8.66 1.16 -13.13
C ASP A 178 -8.06 1.78 -14.39
N LEU A 179 -8.25 1.07 -15.48
CA LEU A 179 -7.67 1.41 -16.76
C LEU A 179 -8.33 2.63 -17.41
N ASN A 180 -9.59 2.91 -17.09
CA ASN A 180 -10.33 4.07 -17.62
C ASN A 180 -9.88 5.37 -16.94
N ARG A 181 -9.57 5.28 -15.64
CA ARG A 181 -9.05 6.42 -14.88
C ARG A 181 -7.65 6.83 -15.30
N PHE A 182 -6.89 5.92 -15.89
CA PHE A 182 -5.52 6.13 -16.35
C PHE A 182 -5.42 5.91 -17.86
N SER A 183 -6.30 6.56 -18.66
CA SER A 183 -6.22 6.49 -20.12
C SER A 183 -4.86 6.97 -20.61
N ALA A 184 -4.27 6.20 -21.50
CA ALA A 184 -2.95 6.50 -22.05
C ALA A 184 -3.07 7.64 -23.06
N THR A 185 -2.85 8.87 -22.64
CA THR A 185 -2.40 9.91 -23.57
C THR A 185 -0.92 9.69 -23.81
N PRO A 186 -0.43 9.61 -25.06
CA PRO A 186 1.00 9.51 -25.32
C PRO A 186 1.70 10.72 -24.69
N ILE A 187 2.57 10.47 -23.72
CA ILE A 187 3.38 11.52 -23.12
C ILE A 187 4.35 12.02 -24.20
N ARG A 188 4.32 13.31 -24.47
CA ARG A 188 5.45 13.99 -25.09
C ARG A 188 6.33 14.48 -23.95
N PRO A 189 7.49 13.85 -23.68
CA PRO A 189 8.41 14.37 -22.69
C PRO A 189 8.77 15.80 -23.09
N ASP A 190 8.69 16.72 -22.14
CA ASP A 190 9.33 18.01 -22.32
C ASP A 190 10.85 17.76 -22.33
N THR A 191 11.43 17.80 -23.50
CA THR A 191 12.85 17.49 -23.71
C THR A 191 13.76 18.57 -23.11
N GLU A 192 13.22 19.73 -22.77
CA GLU A 192 13.97 20.84 -22.16
C GLU A 192 13.99 20.75 -20.63
N ASN A 193 12.91 20.29 -20.01
CA ASN A 193 12.79 20.19 -18.54
C ASN A 193 12.59 18.73 -18.11
N ARG A 194 13.67 18.02 -17.84
CA ARG A 194 13.63 16.61 -17.42
C ARG A 194 13.06 16.47 -16.01
N THR A 195 11.78 16.17 -15.91
CA THR A 195 11.11 15.99 -14.62
C THR A 195 11.19 14.54 -14.14
N VAL A 196 11.73 14.35 -12.95
CA VAL A 196 11.75 13.10 -12.21
C VAL A 196 10.68 13.17 -11.11
N LEU A 197 9.76 12.22 -11.09
CA LEU A 197 8.65 12.19 -10.13
C LEU A 197 8.86 11.09 -9.10
N CYS A 198 8.70 11.45 -7.81
CA CYS A 198 8.70 10.53 -6.69
C CYS A 198 7.40 10.68 -5.89
N VAL A 199 6.47 9.73 -6.02
CA VAL A 199 5.19 9.73 -5.30
C VAL A 199 5.28 8.76 -4.13
N ARG A 200 5.51 9.28 -2.90
CA ARG A 200 5.72 8.44 -1.72
C ARG A 200 5.28 9.12 -0.44
N ARG A 201 4.90 8.33 0.57
CA ARG A 201 4.83 8.85 1.95
C ARG A 201 6.22 9.31 2.38
N LEU A 202 6.30 10.45 3.05
CA LEU A 202 7.58 10.98 3.54
C LEU A 202 7.98 10.29 4.86
N GLU A 203 8.35 9.01 4.74
CA GLU A 203 8.80 8.16 5.84
C GLU A 203 10.23 7.67 5.56
N ARG A 204 11.06 7.52 6.60
CA ARG A 204 12.47 7.13 6.45
C ARG A 204 12.69 5.89 5.58
N ARG A 205 11.81 4.87 5.71
CA ARG A 205 11.90 3.63 4.92
C ARG A 205 11.60 3.80 3.44
N MET A 206 11.07 4.94 3.03
CA MET A 206 10.77 5.22 1.63
C MET A 206 11.99 5.65 0.82
N GLY A 207 13.15 5.86 1.46
CA GLY A 207 14.44 6.04 0.79
C GLY A 207 14.62 7.36 0.04
N ILE A 208 13.74 8.35 0.30
CA ILE A 208 13.81 9.67 -0.34
C ILE A 208 15.12 10.39 0.03
N ASP A 209 15.63 10.17 1.24
CA ASP A 209 16.93 10.64 1.68
C ASP A 209 18.08 10.15 0.77
N THR A 210 18.00 8.91 0.33
CA THR A 210 18.97 8.32 -0.62
C THR A 210 18.86 8.96 -2.00
N LEU A 211 17.63 9.23 -2.45
CA LEU A 211 17.40 9.94 -3.71
C LEU A 211 17.97 11.37 -3.66
N LEU A 212 17.72 12.11 -2.58
CA LEU A 212 18.26 13.46 -2.38
C LEU A 212 19.79 13.47 -2.36
N ARG A 213 20.43 12.50 -1.70
CA ARG A 213 21.91 12.36 -1.72
C ARG A 213 22.47 12.06 -3.11
N ALA A 214 21.73 11.36 -3.96
CA ALA A 214 22.14 11.04 -5.32
C ALA A 214 21.90 12.21 -6.30
N TRP A 215 21.02 13.15 -5.94
CA TRP A 215 20.54 14.20 -6.84
C TRP A 215 21.63 15.12 -7.40
N PRO A 216 22.67 15.53 -6.64
CA PRO A 216 23.78 16.32 -7.21
C PRO A 216 24.50 15.62 -8.37
N GLY A 217 24.62 14.29 -8.33
CA GLY A 217 25.16 13.51 -9.44
C GLY A 217 24.28 13.55 -10.70
N VAL A 218 22.96 13.57 -10.53
CA VAL A 218 22.01 13.74 -11.64
C VAL A 218 22.15 15.13 -12.24
N LEU A 219 22.27 16.17 -11.42
CA LEU A 219 22.43 17.55 -11.89
C LEU A 219 23.76 17.79 -12.60
N ALA A 220 24.80 17.05 -12.26
CA ALA A 220 26.10 17.13 -12.98
C ALA A 220 25.96 16.71 -14.45
N ASP A 221 25.15 15.66 -14.72
CA ASP A 221 24.93 15.16 -16.08
C ASP A 221 23.73 15.84 -16.76
N HIS A 222 22.76 16.33 -15.97
CA HIS A 222 21.50 16.91 -16.43
C HIS A 222 21.16 18.18 -15.62
N PRO A 223 21.79 19.35 -15.91
CA PRO A 223 21.65 20.57 -15.10
C PRO A 223 20.23 21.14 -15.04
N THR A 224 19.37 20.83 -16.02
CA THR A 224 17.97 21.28 -16.07
C THR A 224 17.00 20.29 -15.43
N ALA A 225 17.47 19.15 -14.85
CA ALA A 225 16.63 18.16 -14.24
C ALA A 225 15.92 18.73 -12.99
N ARG A 226 14.65 18.36 -12.82
CA ARG A 226 13.82 18.72 -11.67
C ARG A 226 13.29 17.46 -10.99
N LEU A 227 13.35 17.43 -9.66
CA LEU A 227 12.77 16.37 -8.83
C LEU A 227 11.50 16.88 -8.15
N VAL A 228 10.36 16.29 -8.50
CA VAL A 228 9.08 16.55 -7.83
C VAL A 228 8.75 15.41 -6.87
N ILE A 229 8.60 15.73 -5.59
CA ILE A 229 8.29 14.78 -4.52
C ILE A 229 6.86 15.02 -4.06
N VAL A 230 5.99 14.03 -4.27
CA VAL A 230 4.57 14.08 -3.88
C VAL A 230 4.33 13.18 -2.67
N GLY A 231 3.69 13.73 -1.66
CA GLY A 231 3.29 13.04 -0.44
C GLY A 231 3.60 13.82 0.82
N THR A 232 3.16 13.28 1.96
CA THR A 232 3.39 13.81 3.30
C THR A 232 3.86 12.70 4.24
N GLY A 233 4.42 13.03 5.38
CA GLY A 233 4.84 12.02 6.37
C GLY A 233 5.73 12.58 7.47
N THR A 234 6.12 11.71 8.39
CA THR A 234 6.84 12.10 9.62
C THR A 234 8.27 12.58 9.37
N ALA A 235 8.86 12.20 8.24
CA ALA A 235 10.23 12.61 7.86
C ALA A 235 10.27 13.90 7.03
N GLU A 236 9.15 14.59 6.80
CA GLU A 236 9.07 15.73 5.89
C GLU A 236 10.06 16.84 6.24
N ALA A 237 10.10 17.26 7.51
CA ALA A 237 11.00 18.33 7.95
C ALA A 237 12.49 17.98 7.73
N GLU A 238 12.87 16.73 8.03
CA GLU A 238 14.22 16.21 7.81
C GLU A 238 14.57 16.19 6.31
N LEU A 239 13.66 15.75 5.47
CA LEU A 239 13.86 15.67 4.01
C LEU A 239 13.96 17.05 3.37
N ARG A 240 13.12 18.00 3.79
CA ARG A 240 13.20 19.40 3.32
C ARG A 240 14.52 20.05 3.70
N SER A 241 14.99 19.81 4.94
CA SER A 241 16.31 20.28 5.39
C SER A 241 17.44 19.67 4.56
N ALA A 242 17.36 18.37 4.25
CA ALA A 242 18.35 17.71 3.40
C ALA A 242 18.34 18.20 1.94
N ALA A 243 17.19 18.64 1.45
CA ALA A 243 17.03 19.19 0.09
C ALA A 243 17.43 20.67 -0.03
N ALA A 244 17.54 21.41 1.06
CA ALA A 244 17.82 22.84 1.03
C ALA A 244 19.07 23.24 0.19
N PRO A 245 20.19 22.50 0.20
CA PRO A 245 21.33 22.80 -0.65
C PRO A 245 21.09 22.59 -2.16
N LEU A 246 20.01 21.89 -2.51
CA LEU A 246 19.67 21.57 -3.90
C LEU A 246 18.77 22.65 -4.56
N GLY A 247 18.33 23.64 -3.77
CA GLY A 247 17.54 24.79 -4.23
C GLY A 247 16.28 24.39 -4.98
N ASP A 248 15.96 25.16 -6.02
CA ASP A 248 14.73 25.01 -6.80
C ASP A 248 14.69 23.77 -7.70
N THR A 249 15.77 22.97 -7.69
CA THR A 249 15.80 21.71 -8.45
C THR A 249 14.97 20.59 -7.79
N VAL A 250 14.58 20.78 -6.52
CA VAL A 250 13.77 19.83 -5.75
C VAL A 250 12.51 20.50 -5.22
N GLU A 251 11.36 20.04 -5.69
CA GLU A 251 10.04 20.49 -5.25
C GLU A 251 9.37 19.45 -4.37
N PHE A 252 8.81 19.89 -3.21
CA PHE A 252 7.91 19.10 -2.38
C PHE A 252 6.48 19.57 -2.62
N ALA A 253 5.73 18.88 -3.47
CA ALA A 253 4.36 19.22 -3.84
C ALA A 253 3.33 18.89 -2.73
N GLY A 254 3.76 18.21 -1.65
CA GLY A 254 2.85 17.82 -0.57
C GLY A 254 1.80 16.80 -1.02
N HIS A 255 0.60 16.87 -0.40
CA HIS A 255 -0.54 16.08 -0.84
C HIS A 255 -1.20 16.75 -2.04
N VAL A 256 -1.40 15.98 -3.11
CA VAL A 256 -2.09 16.43 -4.31
C VAL A 256 -3.34 15.59 -4.55
N ASP A 257 -4.34 16.15 -5.21
CA ASP A 257 -5.52 15.41 -5.65
C ASP A 257 -5.21 14.48 -6.83
N ASP A 258 -6.19 13.66 -7.21
CA ASP A 258 -6.02 12.68 -8.28
C ASP A 258 -5.82 13.33 -9.67
N GLN A 259 -6.39 14.51 -9.91
CA GLN A 259 -6.21 15.23 -11.17
C GLN A 259 -4.77 15.74 -11.27
N ARG A 260 -4.30 16.45 -10.26
CA ARG A 260 -2.93 16.96 -10.21
C ARG A 260 -1.90 15.84 -10.24
N LEU A 261 -2.17 14.73 -9.56
CA LEU A 261 -1.31 13.55 -9.61
C LEU A 261 -1.20 12.97 -11.03
N THR A 262 -2.30 12.96 -11.74
CA THR A 262 -2.34 12.53 -13.15
C THR A 262 -1.48 13.42 -14.03
N GLU A 263 -1.62 14.75 -13.92
CA GLU A 263 -0.82 15.72 -14.65
C GLU A 263 0.68 15.57 -14.37
N LEU A 264 1.06 15.36 -13.10
CA LEU A 264 2.45 15.14 -12.71
C LEU A 264 3.03 13.85 -13.33
N TYR A 265 2.24 12.78 -13.41
CA TYR A 265 2.68 11.59 -14.12
C TYR A 265 2.81 11.81 -15.63
N GLU A 266 1.98 12.66 -16.22
CA GLU A 266 2.04 13.00 -17.64
C GLU A 266 3.25 13.88 -18.00
N GLN A 267 3.67 14.75 -17.09
CA GLN A 267 4.82 15.63 -17.25
C GLN A 267 6.15 14.95 -16.95
N ALA A 268 6.13 13.84 -16.17
CA ALA A 268 7.35 13.17 -15.76
C ALA A 268 8.00 12.37 -16.90
N GLU A 269 9.27 12.55 -17.11
CA GLU A 269 10.09 11.69 -17.98
C GLU A 269 10.40 10.34 -17.30
N LEU A 270 10.59 10.40 -15.97
CA LEU A 270 11.03 9.29 -15.15
C LEU A 270 10.30 9.29 -13.82
N THR A 271 9.97 8.12 -13.30
CA THR A 271 9.49 7.98 -11.93
C THR A 271 10.46 7.17 -11.10
N VAL A 272 10.63 7.56 -9.82
CA VAL A 272 11.55 6.89 -8.90
C VAL A 272 10.81 6.34 -7.69
N VAL A 273 11.05 5.06 -7.37
CA VAL A 273 10.53 4.37 -6.19
C VAL A 273 11.70 3.87 -5.35
N PRO A 274 12.29 4.74 -4.49
CA PRO A 274 13.58 4.46 -3.83
C PRO A 274 13.43 3.68 -2.51
N THR A 275 12.31 3.03 -2.24
CA THR A 275 11.99 2.33 -0.99
C THR A 275 13.10 1.39 -0.54
N THR A 276 13.48 1.46 0.73
CA THR A 276 14.59 0.68 1.30
C THR A 276 14.13 -0.52 2.14
N ALA A 277 12.86 -0.55 2.58
CA ALA A 277 12.33 -1.65 3.39
C ALA A 277 10.81 -1.77 3.32
N LEU A 278 10.29 -3.00 3.48
CA LEU A 278 8.88 -3.35 3.61
C LEU A 278 8.00 -2.82 2.47
N GLU A 279 8.45 -2.96 1.24
CA GLU A 279 7.62 -2.68 0.08
C GLU A 279 6.80 -3.91 -0.31
N GLY A 280 5.47 -3.77 -0.27
CA GLY A 280 4.57 -4.86 -0.57
C GLY A 280 4.41 -5.14 -2.06
N PHE A 281 4.21 -4.08 -2.85
CA PHE A 281 3.98 -4.20 -4.29
C PHE A 281 4.44 -2.97 -5.09
N GLY A 282 4.39 -1.76 -4.47
CA GLY A 282 4.59 -0.51 -5.21
C GLY A 282 3.37 -0.20 -6.10
N LEU A 283 2.22 0.09 -5.48
CA LEU A 283 0.97 0.45 -6.18
C LEU A 283 1.16 1.58 -7.19
N ASP A 284 2.06 2.51 -6.88
CA ASP A 284 2.39 3.62 -7.77
C ASP A 284 2.94 3.12 -9.11
N ARG A 285 3.66 2.00 -9.10
CA ARG A 285 4.21 1.37 -10.30
C ARG A 285 3.15 0.85 -11.28
N ALA A 286 2.06 0.28 -10.80
CA ALA A 286 0.97 -0.16 -11.66
C ALA A 286 0.32 1.03 -12.38
N ARG A 287 0.32 2.21 -11.76
CA ARG A 287 -0.10 3.48 -12.36
C ARG A 287 0.92 3.98 -13.40
N ILE A 288 2.22 3.84 -13.10
CA ILE A 288 3.32 4.27 -13.95
C ILE A 288 3.40 3.43 -15.23
N ALA A 289 3.29 2.10 -15.14
CA ALA A 289 3.49 1.17 -16.26
C ALA A 289 2.54 1.43 -17.44
N ARG A 290 1.42 2.11 -17.25
CA ARG A 290 0.45 2.42 -18.31
C ARG A 290 0.61 3.79 -18.94
N ARG A 291 1.27 4.74 -18.29
CA ARG A 291 1.35 6.13 -18.75
C ARG A 291 2.71 6.58 -19.29
N GLY A 292 3.68 5.69 -19.34
CA GLY A 292 4.90 5.95 -20.13
C GLY A 292 6.19 6.27 -19.41
N PRO A 293 6.31 7.02 -18.27
CA PRO A 293 7.62 7.23 -17.69
C PRO A 293 8.20 5.92 -17.17
N ARG A 294 9.44 5.61 -17.53
CA ARG A 294 10.11 4.38 -17.08
C ARG A 294 10.35 4.44 -15.58
N PRO A 295 9.85 3.45 -14.78
CA PRO A 295 10.10 3.46 -13.36
C PRO A 295 11.52 2.98 -13.06
N VAL A 296 12.25 3.77 -12.28
CA VAL A 296 13.47 3.35 -11.59
C VAL A 296 13.07 2.92 -10.19
N VAL A 297 13.33 1.69 -9.83
CA VAL A 297 12.92 1.11 -8.54
C VAL A 297 14.10 0.47 -7.86
N THR A 298 14.13 0.52 -6.53
CA THR A 298 15.10 -0.25 -5.73
C THR A 298 14.77 -1.74 -5.78
N ASP A 299 15.76 -2.59 -5.68
CA ASP A 299 15.60 -4.05 -5.53
C ASP A 299 15.19 -4.36 -4.08
N CYS A 300 13.95 -4.00 -3.72
CA CYS A 300 13.40 -4.09 -2.37
C CYS A 300 12.01 -4.71 -2.36
N GLY A 301 11.83 -5.78 -1.61
CA GLY A 301 10.53 -6.37 -1.35
C GLY A 301 9.76 -6.77 -2.62
N GLY A 302 8.51 -6.35 -2.71
CA GLY A 302 7.63 -6.62 -3.85
C GLY A 302 8.00 -5.88 -5.13
N LEU A 303 8.99 -4.98 -5.10
CA LEU A 303 9.53 -4.32 -6.31
C LEU A 303 10.50 -5.24 -7.05
N ALA A 304 11.15 -6.16 -6.34
CA ALA A 304 12.05 -7.13 -6.93
C ALA A 304 11.30 -8.04 -7.92
N GLY A 305 11.82 -8.16 -9.13
CA GLY A 305 11.26 -9.06 -10.16
C GLY A 305 10.06 -8.53 -10.94
N LEU A 306 9.56 -7.32 -10.66
CA LEU A 306 8.47 -6.69 -11.41
C LEU A 306 8.97 -5.73 -12.51
N GLY A 307 10.29 -5.52 -12.67
CA GLY A 307 10.89 -4.71 -13.73
C GLY A 307 10.91 -5.42 -15.08
N PRO A 308 10.87 -4.70 -16.21
CA PRO A 308 11.47 -5.24 -17.41
C PRO A 308 12.89 -5.69 -17.04
N ARG A 309 13.31 -6.86 -17.52
CA ARG A 309 14.70 -7.31 -17.32
C ARG A 309 15.60 -6.15 -17.70
N PRO A 310 16.57 -5.76 -16.85
CA PRO A 310 17.40 -4.63 -17.11
C PRO A 310 18.11 -4.83 -18.45
N GLY A 311 17.89 -3.89 -19.38
CA GLY A 311 18.85 -3.67 -20.45
C GLY A 311 20.20 -3.28 -19.83
N PRO A 312 21.30 -3.26 -20.56
CA PRO A 312 22.68 -3.13 -20.04
C PRO A 312 22.98 -1.88 -19.21
N LEU A 313 22.02 -0.96 -19.00
CA LEU A 313 22.17 0.29 -18.23
C LEU A 313 21.46 0.32 -16.87
N ALA A 314 20.86 -0.77 -16.40
CA ALA A 314 20.27 -0.77 -15.08
C ALA A 314 21.33 -1.07 -14.01
N HIS A 315 21.93 -0.04 -13.45
CA HIS A 315 22.76 -0.15 -12.26
C HIS A 315 21.92 -0.67 -11.09
N ARG A 316 22.17 -1.91 -10.67
CA ARG A 316 21.66 -2.48 -9.43
C ARG A 316 22.32 -1.76 -8.26
N ALA A 317 21.65 -0.79 -7.67
CA ALA A 317 22.04 -0.28 -6.37
C ALA A 317 21.77 -1.38 -5.33
N ARG A 318 22.76 -2.21 -5.04
CA ARG A 318 22.69 -3.16 -3.92
C ARG A 318 22.76 -2.36 -2.60
N PRO A 319 21.84 -2.55 -1.66
CA PRO A 319 21.99 -1.98 -0.34
C PRO A 319 23.28 -2.53 0.28
N ARG A 320 24.18 -1.63 0.73
CA ARG A 320 25.35 -2.03 1.50
C ARG A 320 24.88 -2.75 2.76
N ARG A 321 25.08 -4.06 2.84
CA ARG A 321 24.92 -4.82 4.09
C ARG A 321 25.85 -4.19 5.13
N ARG A 322 25.30 -3.50 6.14
CA ARG A 322 26.04 -3.14 7.34
C ARG A 322 26.48 -4.46 7.99
N ARG A 323 27.78 -4.73 8.02
CA ARG A 323 28.34 -5.81 8.83
C ARG A 323 27.92 -5.50 10.28
N ALA A 324 27.14 -6.40 10.87
CA ALA A 324 26.93 -6.40 12.29
C ALA A 324 28.30 -6.62 12.96
N GLN A 325 28.80 -5.59 13.63
CA GLN A 325 29.92 -5.74 14.55
C GLN A 325 29.39 -6.59 15.72
N ARG A 326 29.95 -7.78 15.89
CA ARG A 326 29.76 -8.58 17.11
C ARG A 326 30.47 -7.85 18.24
N PRO A 327 29.83 -7.61 19.37
CA PRO A 327 30.54 -7.16 20.57
C PRO A 327 31.43 -8.31 21.11
N ARG A 328 32.63 -7.98 21.51
CA ARG A 328 33.51 -8.86 22.29
C ARG A 328 33.01 -9.00 23.72
#